data_cef8da2622b5d5754ee4b1a89f53165b
#
_entry.id   cef8da2622b5d5754ee4b1a89f53165b
#
_cell.length_a   1.000
_cell.length_b   1.000
_cell.length_c   1.000
_cell.angle_alpha   90.00
_cell.angle_beta   90.00
_cell.angle_gamma   90.00
#
_symmetry.space_group_name_H-M   'P 1'
#
loop_
_entity.id
_entity.type
_entity.pdbx_description
1 polymer ?
#
loop_
_entity_poly.entity_id
_entity_poly.type
_entity_poly.pdbx_seq_one_letter_code
_entity_poly.pdbx_strand_id
1 'polypeptide(L)'
;MDDSFLPENRATLRAMSELGAILVYFYICDRTKLLGESTKNYNRDLFLFLNILLIIVSAFTSLKKHSDMSAFSGKSLLYLNRHQTEEWKGWMQVLFLLYHYFAATEIYNAIRVFIAAYVFFTGFGNFSYYYIRKDFSIARFTQMMWRLNFFVAFCCIVLNNDYMMYYICPMHTLFPVMVYGALGIFNK
;
A
#
# COMPACT_ATOMS: atom_id res chain seq x y z
N MET A 1 15.91 -37.23 4.15
CA MET A 1 15.15 -35.97 4.05
C MET A 1 14.30 -35.97 5.32
N ASP A 2 14.59 -35.03 6.23
CA ASP A 2 13.94 -35.07 7.56
C ASP A 2 12.44 -34.84 7.40
N ASP A 3 11.65 -35.83 7.78
CA ASP A 3 10.17 -35.79 7.72
C ASP A 3 9.56 -34.66 8.58
N SER A 4 10.36 -34.02 9.42
CA SER A 4 9.99 -32.88 10.26
C SER A 4 10.02 -31.52 9.54
N PHE A 5 10.75 -31.38 8.43
CA PHE A 5 10.92 -30.09 7.74
C PHE A 5 9.60 -29.50 7.20
N LEU A 6 8.78 -30.33 6.60
CA LEU A 6 7.50 -29.89 6.00
C LEU A 6 6.48 -29.39 7.03
N PRO A 7 6.21 -30.11 8.13
CA PRO A 7 5.26 -29.63 9.13
C PRO A 7 5.77 -28.40 9.89
N GLU A 8 7.07 -28.30 10.17
CA GLU A 8 7.67 -27.18 10.89
C GLU A 8 7.65 -25.89 10.07
N ASN A 9 7.84 -25.97 8.73
CA ASN A 9 7.85 -24.83 7.83
C ASN A 9 6.54 -24.63 7.06
N ARG A 10 5.46 -25.29 7.46
CA ARG A 10 4.17 -25.28 6.73
C ARG A 10 3.64 -23.88 6.44
N ALA A 11 3.71 -22.95 7.40
CA ALA A 11 3.21 -21.59 7.23
C ALA A 11 4.03 -20.82 6.20
N THR A 12 5.34 -20.96 6.23
CA THR A 12 6.24 -20.30 5.27
C THR A 12 6.08 -20.87 3.86
N LEU A 13 6.01 -22.19 3.74
CA LEU A 13 5.80 -22.86 2.45
C LEU A 13 4.46 -22.48 1.82
N ARG A 14 3.42 -22.39 2.64
CA ARG A 14 2.10 -21.92 2.19
C ARG A 14 2.17 -20.47 1.66
N ALA A 15 2.79 -19.55 2.41
CA ALA A 15 2.95 -18.17 1.99
C ALA A 15 3.76 -18.04 0.69
N MET A 16 4.83 -18.84 0.54
CA MET A 16 5.62 -18.88 -0.71
C MET A 16 4.79 -19.42 -1.89
N SER A 17 3.99 -20.46 -1.67
CA SER A 17 3.10 -21.01 -2.70
C SER A 17 2.02 -20.01 -3.12
N GLU A 18 1.40 -19.32 -2.16
CA GLU A 18 0.42 -18.26 -2.44
C GLU A 18 1.05 -17.10 -3.23
N LEU A 19 2.24 -16.65 -2.84
CA LEU A 19 2.98 -15.62 -3.59
C LEU A 19 3.30 -16.10 -5.01
N GLY A 20 3.79 -17.33 -5.17
CA GLY A 20 4.09 -17.92 -6.47
C GLY A 20 2.84 -17.97 -7.36
N ALA A 21 1.71 -18.40 -6.83
CA ALA A 21 0.44 -18.46 -7.55
C ALA A 21 -0.03 -17.06 -8.02
N ILE A 22 0.12 -16.04 -7.17
CA ILE A 22 -0.20 -14.64 -7.52
C ILE A 22 0.71 -14.15 -8.66
N LEU A 23 2.01 -14.42 -8.59
CA LEU A 23 2.94 -14.00 -9.65
C LEU A 23 2.68 -14.71 -10.98
N VAL A 24 2.36 -15.99 -10.95
CA VAL A 24 1.95 -16.75 -12.16
C VAL A 24 0.66 -16.18 -12.74
N TYR A 25 -0.32 -15.87 -11.89
CA TYR A 25 -1.56 -15.23 -12.33
C TYR A 25 -1.29 -13.88 -13.01
N PHE A 26 -0.43 -13.03 -12.44
CA PHE A 26 -0.05 -11.75 -13.04
C PHE A 26 0.65 -11.94 -14.37
N TYR A 27 1.56 -12.92 -14.46
CA TYR A 27 2.23 -13.23 -15.72
C TYR A 27 1.24 -13.66 -16.81
N ILE A 28 0.28 -14.51 -16.48
CA ILE A 28 -0.76 -14.95 -17.41
C ILE A 28 -1.62 -13.76 -17.87
N CYS A 29 -2.02 -12.89 -16.95
CA CYS A 29 -2.86 -11.73 -17.27
C CYS A 29 -2.14 -10.69 -18.12
N ASP A 30 -0.85 -10.44 -17.86
CA ASP A 30 -0.10 -9.35 -18.47
C ASP A 30 0.62 -9.79 -19.77
N ARG A 31 1.18 -10.99 -19.78
CA ARG A 31 2.02 -11.48 -20.88
C ARG A 31 1.33 -12.43 -21.85
N THR A 32 0.22 -13.00 -21.45
CA THR A 32 -0.53 -13.90 -22.32
C THR A 32 -1.87 -13.26 -22.70
N LYS A 33 -2.30 -13.46 -23.95
CA LYS A 33 -3.61 -12.97 -24.43
C LYS A 33 -4.76 -13.93 -24.11
N LEU A 34 -4.59 -14.82 -23.14
CA LEU A 34 -5.57 -15.85 -22.80
C LEU A 34 -6.90 -15.27 -22.30
N LEU A 35 -6.86 -14.13 -21.62
CA LEU A 35 -8.06 -13.48 -21.06
C LEU A 35 -8.67 -12.41 -21.98
N GLY A 36 -8.13 -12.23 -23.20
CA GLY A 36 -8.56 -11.22 -24.14
C GLY A 36 -8.08 -9.81 -23.78
N GLU A 37 -8.14 -8.90 -24.75
CA GLU A 37 -7.82 -7.48 -24.55
C GLU A 37 -9.11 -6.75 -24.20
N SER A 38 -9.14 -6.15 -23.00
CA SER A 38 -10.26 -5.29 -22.58
C SER A 38 -10.02 -3.87 -23.11
N THR A 39 -10.97 -3.32 -23.85
CA THR A 39 -10.96 -1.90 -24.24
C THR A 39 -11.34 -1.05 -23.04
N LYS A 40 -10.49 -0.08 -22.68
CA LYS A 40 -10.74 0.85 -21.58
C LYS A 40 -11.76 1.90 -22.05
N ASN A 41 -13.00 1.80 -21.61
CA ASN A 41 -14.03 2.79 -21.86
C ASN A 41 -14.37 3.51 -20.55
N TYR A 42 -14.09 4.82 -20.51
CA TYR A 42 -14.51 5.64 -19.39
C TYR A 42 -15.99 5.97 -19.49
N ASN A 43 -16.76 5.53 -18.51
CA ASN A 43 -18.13 5.96 -18.28
C ASN A 43 -18.20 6.57 -16.88
N ARG A 44 -18.44 7.87 -16.80
CA ARG A 44 -18.49 8.63 -15.55
C ARG A 44 -19.55 8.09 -14.61
N ASP A 45 -20.73 7.77 -15.13
CA ASP A 45 -21.85 7.33 -14.31
C ASP A 45 -21.58 5.96 -13.68
N LEU A 46 -21.01 5.04 -14.46
CA LEU A 46 -20.59 3.72 -13.96
C LEU A 46 -19.46 3.84 -12.93
N PHE A 47 -18.48 4.72 -13.16
CA PHE A 47 -17.40 4.98 -12.23
C PHE A 47 -17.93 5.50 -10.89
N LEU A 48 -18.81 6.50 -10.91
CA LEU A 48 -19.43 7.05 -9.69
C LEU A 48 -20.31 6.02 -9.00
N PHE A 49 -21.12 5.28 -9.75
CA PHE A 49 -21.96 4.21 -9.20
C PHE A 49 -21.14 3.17 -8.45
N LEU A 50 -20.05 2.67 -9.03
CA LEU A 50 -19.19 1.68 -8.39
C LEU A 50 -18.51 2.24 -7.14
N ASN A 51 -18.06 3.51 -7.16
CA ASN A 51 -17.50 4.15 -5.98
C ASN A 51 -18.53 4.28 -4.85
N ILE A 52 -19.73 4.74 -5.15
CA ILE A 52 -20.82 4.87 -4.16
C ILE A 52 -21.21 3.50 -3.62
N LEU A 53 -21.35 2.50 -4.50
CA LEU A 53 -21.66 1.13 -4.09
C LEU A 53 -20.61 0.56 -3.13
N LEU A 54 -19.33 0.75 -3.42
CA LEU A 54 -18.23 0.33 -2.54
C LEU A 54 -18.29 1.05 -1.19
N ILE A 55 -18.59 2.35 -1.16
CA ILE A 55 -18.76 3.12 0.08
C ILE A 55 -19.90 2.52 0.92
N ILE A 56 -21.03 2.25 0.29
CA ILE A 56 -22.20 1.68 0.96
C ILE A 56 -21.89 0.29 1.52
N VAL A 57 -21.33 -0.60 0.70
CA VAL A 57 -20.96 -1.96 1.11
C VAL A 57 -19.94 -1.93 2.24
N SER A 58 -18.92 -1.08 2.15
CA SER A 58 -17.92 -0.91 3.20
C SER A 58 -18.54 -0.38 4.50
N ALA A 59 -19.45 0.59 4.42
CA ALA A 59 -20.16 1.10 5.59
C ALA A 59 -20.97 -0.01 6.27
N PHE A 60 -21.72 -0.82 5.53
CA PHE A 60 -22.50 -1.92 6.11
C PHE A 60 -21.65 -3.04 6.69
N THR A 61 -20.49 -3.35 6.10
CA THR A 61 -19.65 -4.47 6.51
C THR A 61 -18.64 -4.14 7.60
N SER A 62 -18.15 -2.90 7.64
CA SER A 62 -17.01 -2.50 8.49
C SER A 62 -17.35 -1.51 9.61
N LEU A 63 -18.60 -1.05 9.72
CA LEU A 63 -19.01 -0.22 10.87
C LEU A 63 -18.92 -1.02 12.17
N LYS A 64 -17.79 -0.93 12.84
CA LYS A 64 -17.59 -1.42 14.20
C LYS A 64 -17.58 -0.23 15.15
N LYS A 65 -18.35 -0.36 16.24
CA LYS A 65 -18.30 0.62 17.34
C LYS A 65 -16.89 0.59 17.95
N HIS A 66 -16.07 1.58 17.62
CA HIS A 66 -14.77 1.73 18.26
C HIS A 66 -15.00 2.38 19.62
N SER A 67 -14.76 1.63 20.68
CA SER A 67 -14.79 2.15 22.05
C SER A 67 -13.44 2.72 22.46
N ASP A 68 -12.76 3.42 21.56
CA ASP A 68 -11.56 4.15 21.92
C ASP A 68 -11.96 5.38 22.71
N MET A 69 -11.64 5.35 24.00
CA MET A 69 -11.74 6.50 24.88
C MET A 69 -11.08 7.71 24.21
N SER A 70 -11.92 8.65 23.85
CA SER A 70 -11.69 9.99 23.34
C SER A 70 -10.34 10.27 22.67
N ALA A 71 -10.38 10.48 21.34
CA ALA A 71 -9.26 10.94 20.54
C ALA A 71 -8.65 12.28 21.00
N PHE A 72 -9.30 12.99 21.92
CA PHE A 72 -8.92 14.33 22.38
C PHE A 72 -8.40 14.39 23.83
N SER A 73 -8.41 13.30 24.57
CA SER A 73 -7.96 13.31 25.95
C SER A 73 -6.44 13.26 26.05
N GLY A 74 -5.79 14.42 26.02
CA GLY A 74 -4.41 14.60 26.46
C GLY A 74 -3.29 14.02 25.58
N LYS A 75 -3.59 13.52 24.38
CA LYS A 75 -2.58 13.03 23.45
C LYS A 75 -2.04 14.17 22.58
N SER A 76 -0.73 14.19 22.36
CA SER A 76 -0.09 15.22 21.56
C SER A 76 -0.70 15.29 20.15
N LEU A 77 -0.74 16.48 19.56
CA LEU A 77 -1.17 16.75 18.18
C LEU A 77 -0.44 15.90 17.11
N LEU A 78 0.70 15.31 17.48
CA LEU A 78 1.49 14.39 16.62
C LEU A 78 0.94 12.96 16.56
N TYR A 79 -0.12 12.65 17.30
CA TYR A 79 -0.70 11.31 17.29
C TYR A 79 -1.75 11.18 16.20
N LEU A 80 -1.35 10.68 15.03
CA LEU A 80 -2.29 10.22 14.02
C LEU A 80 -2.87 8.85 14.45
N ASN A 81 -4.20 8.73 14.46
CA ASN A 81 -4.83 7.44 14.71
C ASN A 81 -4.47 6.48 13.56
N ARG A 82 -3.71 5.44 13.89
CA ARG A 82 -3.20 4.47 12.91
C ARG A 82 -4.34 3.80 12.14
N HIS A 83 -5.39 3.38 12.80
CA HIS A 83 -6.52 2.71 12.17
C HIS A 83 -7.21 3.60 11.15
N GLN A 84 -7.51 4.84 11.53
CA GLN A 84 -8.11 5.82 10.63
C GLN A 84 -7.20 6.12 9.42
N THR A 85 -5.90 6.22 9.64
CA THR A 85 -4.93 6.46 8.55
C THR A 85 -4.88 5.28 7.58
N GLU A 86 -4.92 4.04 8.10
CA GLU A 86 -4.93 2.82 7.29
C GLU A 86 -6.24 2.69 6.47
N GLU A 87 -7.39 3.06 7.06
CA GLU A 87 -8.68 3.11 6.34
C GLU A 87 -8.64 4.12 5.19
N TRP A 88 -8.19 5.35 5.44
CA TRP A 88 -8.04 6.36 4.40
C TRP A 88 -7.13 5.90 3.26
N LYS A 89 -6.02 5.26 3.57
CA LYS A 89 -5.13 4.69 2.56
C LYS A 89 -5.80 3.59 1.75
N GLY A 90 -6.60 2.74 2.39
CA GLY A 90 -7.38 1.71 1.71
C GLY A 90 -8.35 2.32 0.68
N TRP A 91 -9.08 3.35 1.04
CA TRP A 91 -9.96 4.09 0.14
C TRP A 91 -9.23 4.70 -1.04
N MET A 92 -8.07 5.33 -0.79
CA MET A 92 -7.25 5.91 -1.85
C MET A 92 -6.74 4.84 -2.82
N GLN A 93 -6.33 3.67 -2.33
CA GLN A 93 -5.88 2.56 -3.18
C GLN A 93 -7.00 2.06 -4.11
N VAL A 94 -8.21 1.89 -3.58
CA VAL A 94 -9.37 1.50 -4.40
C VAL A 94 -9.66 2.56 -5.46
N LEU A 95 -9.62 3.84 -5.10
CA LEU A 95 -9.83 4.94 -6.03
C LEU A 95 -8.76 4.96 -7.13
N PHE A 96 -7.49 4.74 -6.80
CA PHE A 96 -6.41 4.65 -7.78
C PHE A 96 -6.59 3.46 -8.73
N LEU A 97 -7.02 2.31 -8.20
CA LEU A 97 -7.32 1.12 -9.01
C LEU A 97 -8.41 1.42 -10.04
N LEU A 98 -9.53 1.98 -9.59
CA LEU A 98 -10.65 2.35 -10.46
C LEU A 98 -10.27 3.43 -11.48
N TYR A 99 -9.47 4.41 -11.07
CA TYR A 99 -8.94 5.43 -11.96
C TYR A 99 -8.14 4.82 -13.13
N HIS A 100 -7.22 3.90 -12.83
CA HIS A 100 -6.42 3.22 -13.85
C HIS A 100 -7.25 2.26 -14.70
N TYR A 101 -8.19 1.55 -14.08
CA TYR A 101 -9.06 0.60 -14.78
C TYR A 101 -9.94 1.29 -15.81
N PHE A 102 -10.60 2.38 -15.45
CA PHE A 102 -11.48 3.14 -16.33
C PHE A 102 -10.75 4.16 -17.22
N ALA A 103 -9.45 4.38 -17.02
CA ALA A 103 -8.70 5.48 -17.64
C ALA A 103 -9.38 6.85 -17.47
N ALA A 104 -9.83 7.15 -16.24
CA ALA A 104 -10.67 8.30 -15.91
C ALA A 104 -9.88 9.62 -15.88
N THR A 105 -9.44 10.10 -17.04
CA THR A 105 -8.60 11.30 -17.17
C THR A 105 -9.29 12.59 -16.67
N GLU A 106 -10.62 12.64 -16.65
CA GLU A 106 -11.41 13.76 -16.15
C GLU A 106 -11.10 14.09 -14.68
N ILE A 107 -10.87 13.08 -13.85
CA ILE A 107 -10.58 13.25 -12.42
C ILE A 107 -9.08 13.30 -12.08
N TYR A 108 -8.23 13.48 -13.09
CA TYR A 108 -6.77 13.48 -12.92
C TYR A 108 -6.27 14.43 -11.82
N ASN A 109 -6.79 15.64 -11.76
CA ASN A 109 -6.37 16.62 -10.76
C ASN A 109 -6.77 16.21 -9.32
N ALA A 110 -7.95 15.63 -9.14
CA ALA A 110 -8.38 15.10 -7.86
C ALA A 110 -7.50 13.91 -7.42
N ILE A 111 -7.18 13.01 -8.34
CA ILE A 111 -6.29 11.88 -8.08
C ILE A 111 -4.92 12.34 -7.61
N ARG A 112 -4.35 13.39 -8.19
CA ARG A 112 -3.04 13.94 -7.75
C ARG A 112 -3.07 14.41 -6.31
N VAL A 113 -4.17 15.02 -5.85
CA VAL A 113 -4.34 15.42 -4.45
C VAL A 113 -4.38 14.19 -3.54
N PHE A 114 -5.10 13.13 -3.92
CA PHE A 114 -5.14 11.89 -3.16
C PHE A 114 -3.80 11.15 -3.14
N ILE A 115 -3.03 11.19 -4.23
CA ILE A 115 -1.66 10.64 -4.26
C ILE A 115 -0.77 11.40 -3.27
N ALA A 116 -0.82 12.74 -3.28
CA ALA A 116 -0.05 13.56 -2.35
C ALA A 116 -0.44 13.27 -0.89
N ALA A 117 -1.74 13.14 -0.60
CA ALA A 117 -2.23 12.78 0.73
C ALA A 117 -1.76 11.37 1.15
N TYR A 118 -1.80 10.40 0.25
CA TYR A 118 -1.33 9.03 0.51
C TYR A 118 0.15 9.00 0.89
N VAL A 119 0.98 9.69 0.13
CA VAL A 119 2.42 9.83 0.40
C VAL A 119 2.67 10.56 1.71
N PHE A 120 1.93 11.65 1.97
CA PHE A 120 2.01 12.40 3.22
C PHE A 120 1.70 11.52 4.44
N PHE A 121 0.61 10.76 4.43
CA PHE A 121 0.25 9.89 5.56
C PHE A 121 1.32 8.83 5.82
N THR A 122 1.94 8.30 4.78
CA THR A 122 3.03 7.33 4.94
C THR A 122 4.29 7.99 5.48
N GLY A 123 4.67 9.14 4.95
CA GLY A 123 5.82 9.93 5.41
C GLY A 123 5.66 10.39 6.86
N PHE A 124 4.48 10.91 7.21
CA PHE A 124 4.18 11.35 8.56
C PHE A 124 4.17 10.19 9.57
N GLY A 125 3.65 9.02 9.18
CA GLY A 125 3.70 7.83 10.03
C GLY A 125 5.13 7.39 10.34
N ASN A 126 6.03 7.41 9.35
CA ASN A 126 7.44 7.11 9.54
C ASN A 126 8.14 8.19 10.39
N PHE A 127 7.87 9.47 10.11
CA PHE A 127 8.40 10.57 10.91
C PHE A 127 7.99 10.43 12.40
N SER A 128 6.70 10.22 12.67
CA SER A 128 6.19 10.05 14.03
C SER A 128 6.83 8.86 14.74
N TYR A 129 7.04 7.76 14.04
CA TYR A 129 7.70 6.59 14.58
C TYR A 129 9.13 6.92 15.05
N TYR A 130 9.96 7.49 14.18
CA TYR A 130 11.35 7.81 14.51
C TYR A 130 11.47 8.94 15.54
N TYR A 131 10.59 9.93 15.47
CA TYR A 131 10.59 11.06 16.40
C TYR A 131 10.21 10.66 17.83
N ILE A 132 9.19 9.80 17.98
CA ILE A 132 8.70 9.38 19.30
C ILE A 132 9.54 8.25 19.88
N ARG A 133 9.83 7.22 19.07
CA ARG A 133 10.54 6.03 19.56
C ARG A 133 12.06 6.15 19.56
N LYS A 134 12.61 7.06 18.78
CA LYS A 134 14.06 7.28 18.63
C LYS A 134 14.85 6.00 18.32
N ASP A 135 14.21 5.03 17.69
CA ASP A 135 14.81 3.76 17.32
C ASP A 135 15.37 3.84 15.89
N PHE A 136 16.64 4.18 15.78
CA PHE A 136 17.38 4.30 14.51
C PHE A 136 18.17 3.04 14.17
N SER A 137 17.75 1.85 14.64
CA SER A 137 18.46 0.62 14.31
C SER A 137 18.37 0.33 12.80
N ILE A 138 19.53 -0.01 12.22
CA ILE A 138 19.66 -0.32 10.79
C ILE A 138 18.80 -1.54 10.41
N ALA A 139 18.73 -2.54 11.29
CA ALA A 139 17.92 -3.73 11.08
C ALA A 139 16.44 -3.39 10.87
N ARG A 140 15.92 -2.48 11.68
CA ARG A 140 14.54 -1.99 11.58
C ARG A 140 14.28 -1.21 10.29
N PHE A 141 15.21 -0.34 9.93
CA PHE A 141 15.15 0.41 8.68
C PHE A 141 15.17 -0.52 7.47
N THR A 142 16.08 -1.49 7.44
CA THR A 142 16.19 -2.48 6.37
C THR A 142 14.92 -3.33 6.26
N GLN A 143 14.34 -3.76 7.39
CA GLN A 143 13.09 -4.49 7.42
C GLN A 143 11.93 -3.67 6.80
N MET A 144 11.86 -2.37 7.09
CA MET A 144 10.86 -1.48 6.50
C MET A 144 11.06 -1.34 4.98
N MET A 145 12.30 -1.12 4.53
CA MET A 145 12.64 -1.04 3.10
C MET A 145 12.31 -2.33 2.36
N TRP A 146 12.61 -3.47 2.97
CA TRP A 146 12.28 -4.79 2.42
C TRP A 146 10.76 -4.95 2.23
N ARG A 147 9.97 -4.63 3.25
CA ARG A 147 8.50 -4.71 3.16
C ARG A 147 7.91 -3.83 2.07
N LEU A 148 8.48 -2.66 1.82
CA LEU A 148 8.00 -1.73 0.78
C LEU A 148 8.33 -2.22 -0.64
N ASN A 149 9.50 -2.81 -0.83
CA ASN A 149 10.04 -3.11 -2.16
C ASN A 149 9.95 -4.58 -2.56
N PHE A 150 9.76 -5.49 -1.62
CA PHE A 150 9.77 -6.94 -1.86
C PHE A 150 8.86 -7.37 -3.02
N PHE A 151 7.57 -7.03 -2.90
CA PHE A 151 6.58 -7.45 -3.90
C PHE A 151 6.82 -6.83 -5.27
N VAL A 152 7.18 -5.54 -5.30
CA VAL A 152 7.47 -4.82 -6.54
C VAL A 152 8.72 -5.37 -7.22
N ALA A 153 9.75 -5.74 -6.46
CA ALA A 153 10.94 -6.37 -7.01
C ALA A 153 10.60 -7.69 -7.74
N PHE A 154 9.78 -8.54 -7.13
CA PHE A 154 9.30 -9.77 -7.80
C PHE A 154 8.44 -9.49 -9.01
N CYS A 155 7.56 -8.51 -8.97
CA CYS A 155 6.77 -8.09 -10.14
C CYS A 155 7.66 -7.58 -11.26
N CYS A 156 8.68 -6.77 -10.98
CA CYS A 156 9.63 -6.30 -11.99
C CYS A 156 10.39 -7.46 -12.66
N ILE A 157 10.81 -8.46 -11.88
CA ILE A 157 11.51 -9.63 -12.42
C ILE A 157 10.59 -10.49 -13.29
N VAL A 158 9.39 -10.80 -12.80
CA VAL A 158 8.46 -11.73 -13.50
C VAL A 158 7.85 -11.09 -14.73
N LEU A 159 7.49 -9.80 -14.65
CA LEU A 159 6.85 -9.07 -15.75
C LEU A 159 7.85 -8.34 -16.64
N ASN A 160 9.15 -8.36 -16.31
CA ASN A 160 10.20 -7.60 -17.01
C ASN A 160 9.82 -6.12 -17.20
N ASN A 161 9.35 -5.49 -16.13
CA ASN A 161 8.95 -4.08 -16.10
C ASN A 161 9.99 -3.25 -15.36
N ASP A 162 10.11 -1.97 -15.74
CA ASP A 162 10.97 -1.02 -15.05
C ASP A 162 10.41 -0.66 -13.68
N TYR A 163 11.28 -0.61 -12.65
CA TYR A 163 10.90 -0.22 -11.29
C TYR A 163 10.23 1.16 -11.24
N MET A 164 10.66 2.10 -12.10
CA MET A 164 10.09 3.46 -12.17
C MET A 164 8.65 3.48 -12.66
N MET A 165 8.17 2.44 -13.34
CA MET A 165 6.76 2.29 -13.73
C MET A 165 5.84 2.24 -12.50
N TYR A 166 6.34 1.72 -11.38
CA TYR A 166 5.65 1.68 -10.09
C TYR A 166 5.96 2.91 -9.25
N TYR A 167 5.82 4.11 -9.80
CA TYR A 167 6.28 5.40 -9.26
C TYR A 167 5.96 5.65 -7.77
N ILE A 168 4.90 5.09 -7.23
CA ILE A 168 4.55 5.19 -5.80
C ILE A 168 5.60 4.47 -4.94
N CYS A 169 6.12 3.32 -5.36
CA CYS A 169 7.13 2.57 -4.61
C CYS A 169 8.48 3.29 -4.53
N PRO A 170 9.05 3.85 -5.61
CA PRO A 170 10.20 4.74 -5.53
C PRO A 170 9.99 5.92 -4.59
N MET A 171 8.82 6.58 -4.64
CA MET A 171 8.50 7.68 -3.71
C MET A 171 8.47 7.22 -2.26
N HIS A 172 7.79 6.09 -1.98
CA HIS A 172 7.75 5.50 -0.64
C HIS A 172 9.09 4.97 -0.15
N THR A 173 10.05 4.73 -1.02
CA THR A 173 11.43 4.40 -0.66
C THR A 173 12.22 5.66 -0.34
N LEU A 174 12.11 6.69 -1.17
CA LEU A 174 12.86 7.93 -1.02
C LEU A 174 12.47 8.68 0.27
N PHE A 175 11.18 8.89 0.53
CA PHE A 175 10.74 9.66 1.68
C PHE A 175 11.17 9.07 3.03
N PRO A 176 11.01 7.78 3.34
CA PRO A 176 11.55 7.20 4.56
C PRO A 176 13.08 7.31 4.69
N VAL A 177 13.82 7.21 3.59
CA VAL A 177 15.28 7.44 3.60
C VAL A 177 15.60 8.88 4.03
N MET A 178 14.88 9.86 3.46
CA MET A 178 15.05 11.27 3.82
C MET A 178 14.69 11.52 5.30
N VAL A 179 13.58 10.98 5.77
CA VAL A 179 13.13 11.10 7.17
C VAL A 179 14.15 10.45 8.12
N TYR A 180 14.60 9.24 7.81
CA TYR A 180 15.60 8.53 8.60
C TYR A 180 16.92 9.31 8.68
N GLY A 181 17.39 9.81 7.53
CA GLY A 181 18.62 10.61 7.47
C GLY A 181 18.51 11.92 8.23
N ALA A 182 17.44 12.70 8.01
CA ALA A 182 17.23 13.99 8.65
C ALA A 182 17.11 13.87 10.19
N LEU A 183 16.28 12.93 10.66
CA LEU A 183 16.11 12.71 12.11
C LEU A 183 17.34 12.03 12.73
N GLY A 184 18.07 11.18 11.99
CA GLY A 184 19.31 10.58 12.45
C GLY A 184 20.43 11.61 12.68
N ILE A 185 20.50 12.65 11.83
CA ILE A 185 21.44 13.76 12.00
C ILE A 185 20.99 14.66 13.17
N PHE A 186 19.69 14.94 13.28
CA PHE A 186 19.14 15.79 14.34
C PHE A 186 19.29 15.16 15.74
N ASN A 187 19.29 13.83 15.84
CA ASN A 187 19.32 13.11 17.12
C ASN A 187 20.74 12.75 17.58
N LYS A 188 21.78 13.15 16.82
CA LYS A 188 23.18 13.10 17.26
C LYS A 188 23.56 14.34 18.06
#